data_a05887f1b7c55d18da065550e3fdd9c3
#
_entry.id   a05887f1b7c55d18da065550e3fdd9c3
#
_cell.length_a   1.000
_cell.length_b   1.000
_cell.length_c   1.000
_cell.angle_alpha   90.00
_cell.angle_beta   90.00
_cell.angle_gamma   90.00
#
_symmetry.space_group_name_H-M   'P 1'
#
loop_
_entity.id
_entity.type
_entity.pdbx_description
1 polymer ?
#
loop_
_entity_poly.entity_id
_entity_poly.type
_entity_poly.pdbx_seq_one_letter_code
_entity_poly.pdbx_strand_id
1 'polypeptide(L)'
;MLDLSWYGDGEVRLQLGGDFHSRRLAIRASQVGTVSPARSGRRTTADRLALALDLLRDPAFDVLVTGESRFDELPEVMARLAAGSLPALCHTITYGEG
;
A
#
# COMPACT_ATOMS: atom_id res chain seq x y z
N MET A 1 -17.71 1.83 1.03
CA MET A 1 -16.33 1.88 1.54
C MET A 1 -15.46 1.00 0.67
N LEU A 2 -14.28 1.48 0.28
CA LEU A 2 -13.26 0.65 -0.35
C LEU A 2 -12.24 0.26 0.71
N ASP A 3 -11.94 -1.03 0.78
CA ASP A 3 -10.90 -1.57 1.64
C ASP A 3 -9.64 -1.80 0.79
N LEU A 4 -8.56 -1.13 1.16
CA LEU A 4 -7.26 -1.17 0.48
C LEU A 4 -6.26 -2.05 1.22
N SER A 5 -6.65 -2.60 2.39
CA SER A 5 -5.75 -3.34 3.26
C SER A 5 -5.55 -4.77 2.77
N TRP A 6 -4.40 -5.30 3.08
CA TRP A 6 -4.06 -6.71 2.97
C TRP A 6 -3.90 -7.30 4.38
N TYR A 7 -4.69 -8.27 4.73
CA TYR A 7 -4.71 -8.88 6.06
C TYR A 7 -4.00 -10.23 6.13
N GLY A 8 -3.42 -10.69 5.02
CA GLY A 8 -2.87 -12.03 4.93
C GLY A 8 -3.95 -13.08 5.19
N ASP A 9 -3.64 -14.04 6.06
CA ASP A 9 -4.59 -15.06 6.52
C ASP A 9 -5.29 -14.66 7.85
N GLY A 10 -5.14 -13.39 8.27
CA GLY A 10 -5.71 -12.88 9.51
C GLY A 10 -7.20 -12.58 9.41
N GLU A 11 -7.88 -12.68 10.55
CA GLU A 11 -9.28 -12.30 10.69
C GLU A 11 -9.42 -10.83 11.11
N VAL A 12 -10.39 -10.14 10.53
CA VAL A 12 -10.74 -8.77 10.89
C VAL A 12 -12.17 -8.72 11.41
N ARG A 13 -12.32 -8.18 12.61
CA ARG A 13 -13.65 -7.99 13.20
C ARG A 13 -14.29 -6.72 12.68
N LEU A 14 -15.48 -6.85 12.11
CA LEU A 14 -16.27 -5.74 11.58
C LEU A 14 -17.64 -5.70 12.26
N GLN A 15 -18.05 -4.51 12.68
CA GLN A 15 -19.36 -4.28 13.24
C GLN A 15 -20.34 -3.94 12.10
N LEU A 16 -21.06 -4.95 11.61
CA LEU A 16 -21.97 -4.82 10.47
C LEU A 16 -23.42 -4.58 10.89
N GLY A 17 -23.68 -4.36 12.19
CA GLY A 17 -25.02 -4.00 12.72
C GLY A 17 -25.32 -2.51 12.60
N GLY A 18 -26.52 -2.12 13.02
CA GLY A 18 -26.93 -0.72 13.07
C GLY A 18 -26.93 -0.05 11.70
N ASP A 19 -26.15 1.02 11.58
CA ASP A 19 -26.10 1.86 10.39
C ASP A 19 -25.63 1.12 9.13
N PHE A 20 -24.75 0.14 9.25
CA PHE A 20 -24.32 -0.62 8.08
C PHE A 20 -25.50 -1.31 7.40
N HIS A 21 -26.31 -1.98 8.17
CA HIS A 21 -27.49 -2.69 7.67
C HIS A 21 -28.60 -1.72 7.22
N SER A 22 -28.96 -0.75 8.07
CA SER A 22 -30.10 0.14 7.81
C SER A 22 -29.87 1.07 6.62
N ARG A 23 -28.61 1.47 6.38
CA ARG A 23 -28.21 2.33 5.26
C ARG A 23 -27.76 1.56 4.01
N ARG A 24 -27.87 0.23 4.00
CA ARG A 24 -27.45 -0.63 2.89
C ARG A 24 -26.02 -0.35 2.42
N LEU A 25 -25.11 -0.18 3.37
CA LEU A 25 -23.72 0.08 3.05
C LEU A 25 -23.05 -1.17 2.47
N ALA A 26 -21.98 -0.98 1.72
CA ALA A 26 -21.17 -2.05 1.17
C ALA A 26 -19.69 -1.83 1.44
N ILE A 27 -18.99 -2.92 1.67
CA ILE A 27 -17.51 -2.96 1.73
C ILE A 27 -17.04 -3.70 0.48
N ARG A 28 -16.09 -3.12 -0.20
CA ARG A 28 -15.50 -3.71 -1.41
C ARG A 28 -13.99 -3.76 -1.24
N ALA A 29 -13.43 -4.95 -1.32
CA ALA A 29 -11.98 -5.12 -1.35
C ALA A 29 -11.41 -4.59 -2.67
N SER A 30 -10.29 -3.90 -2.58
CA SER A 30 -9.50 -3.48 -3.73
C SER A 30 -8.38 -4.50 -3.97
N GLN A 31 -8.30 -5.02 -5.17
CA GLN A 31 -7.21 -5.92 -5.58
C GLN A 31 -6.27 -5.17 -6.51
N VAL A 32 -5.06 -4.87 -5.99
CA VAL A 32 -4.05 -4.10 -6.73
C VAL A 32 -3.43 -4.88 -7.89
N GLY A 33 -3.39 -6.22 -7.80
CA GLY A 33 -2.78 -7.09 -8.81
C GLY A 33 -3.55 -7.18 -10.13
N THR A 34 -4.80 -6.71 -10.16
CA THR A 34 -5.63 -6.79 -11.36
C THR A 34 -6.22 -5.44 -11.74
N VAL A 35 -6.42 -5.27 -13.04
CA VAL A 35 -7.16 -4.10 -13.55
C VAL A 35 -8.64 -4.30 -13.26
N SER A 36 -9.31 -3.27 -12.75
CA SER A 36 -10.76 -3.30 -12.50
C SER A 36 -11.53 -3.71 -13.77
N PRO A 37 -12.57 -4.55 -13.67
CA PRO A 37 -13.37 -4.96 -14.81
C PRO A 37 -13.89 -3.80 -15.67
N ALA A 38 -14.22 -2.68 -15.05
CA ALA A 38 -14.68 -1.48 -15.75
C ALA A 38 -13.60 -0.82 -16.64
N ARG A 39 -12.34 -1.18 -16.46
CA ARG A 39 -11.18 -0.66 -17.21
C ARG A 39 -10.41 -1.75 -17.95
N SER A 40 -10.80 -3.00 -17.81
CA SER A 40 -10.20 -4.11 -18.57
C SER A 40 -10.42 -3.87 -20.07
N GLY A 41 -9.38 -4.12 -20.87
CA GLY A 41 -9.37 -3.80 -22.29
C GLY A 41 -8.98 -2.36 -22.67
N ARG A 42 -8.94 -1.42 -21.69
CA ARG A 42 -8.48 -0.03 -21.91
C ARG A 42 -7.19 0.30 -21.17
N ARG A 43 -6.84 -0.47 -20.16
CA ARG A 43 -5.65 -0.29 -19.32
C ARG A 43 -5.03 -1.64 -19.02
N THR A 44 -3.73 -1.71 -19.12
CA THR A 44 -2.92 -2.85 -18.68
C THR A 44 -2.36 -2.59 -17.27
N THR A 45 -1.76 -3.62 -16.68
CA THR A 45 -1.02 -3.45 -15.40
C THR A 45 0.18 -2.52 -15.60
N ALA A 46 0.84 -2.60 -16.75
CA ALA A 46 1.97 -1.72 -17.10
C ALA A 46 1.53 -0.24 -17.18
N ASP A 47 0.38 0.04 -17.80
CA ASP A 47 -0.16 1.41 -17.86
C ASP A 47 -0.47 1.97 -16.47
N ARG A 48 -0.93 1.11 -15.54
CA ARG A 48 -1.19 1.52 -14.16
C ARG A 48 0.10 1.83 -13.40
N LEU A 49 1.12 1.01 -13.59
CA LEU A 49 2.43 1.24 -12.98
C LEU A 49 3.05 2.52 -13.53
N ALA A 50 3.01 2.72 -14.84
CA ALA A 50 3.51 3.96 -15.47
C ALA A 50 2.81 5.20 -14.90
N LEU A 51 1.49 5.16 -14.77
CA LEU A 51 0.72 6.25 -14.16
C LEU A 51 1.11 6.47 -12.70
N ALA A 52 1.28 5.40 -11.92
CA ALA A 52 1.68 5.52 -10.51
C ALA A 52 3.06 6.17 -10.38
N LEU A 53 4.03 5.77 -11.20
CA LEU A 53 5.37 6.35 -11.22
C LEU A 53 5.35 7.82 -11.67
N ASP A 54 4.49 8.17 -12.62
CA ASP A 54 4.35 9.57 -13.05
C ASP A 54 3.74 10.44 -11.94
N LEU A 55 2.72 9.94 -11.25
CA LEU A 55 2.13 10.64 -10.10
C LEU A 55 3.11 10.83 -8.94
N LEU A 56 4.00 9.86 -8.70
CA LEU A 56 5.03 9.96 -7.65
C LEU A 56 6.10 11.02 -7.93
N ARG A 57 6.08 11.67 -9.10
CA ARG A 57 6.94 12.84 -9.37
C ARG A 57 6.44 14.12 -8.69
N ASP A 58 5.21 14.11 -8.21
CA ASP A 58 4.68 15.22 -7.41
C ASP A 58 5.32 15.21 -6.01
N PRO A 59 6.02 16.30 -5.62
CA PRO A 59 6.70 16.39 -4.32
C PRO A 59 5.74 16.27 -3.12
N ALA A 60 4.44 16.38 -3.33
CA ALA A 60 3.46 16.13 -2.28
C ALA A 60 3.56 14.69 -1.71
N PHE A 61 4.12 13.74 -2.47
CA PHE A 61 4.30 12.36 -2.02
C PHE A 61 5.60 12.15 -1.22
N ASP A 62 6.53 13.10 -1.22
CA ASP A 62 7.81 12.97 -0.50
C ASP A 62 7.58 12.79 1.01
N VAL A 63 6.49 13.34 1.53
CA VAL A 63 6.08 13.17 2.94
C VAL A 63 5.87 11.70 3.34
N LEU A 64 5.63 10.82 2.38
CA LEU A 64 5.47 9.39 2.63
C LEU A 64 6.80 8.68 2.88
N VAL A 65 7.92 9.24 2.42
CA VAL A 65 9.27 8.72 2.68
C VAL A 65 9.68 9.17 4.08
N THR A 66 9.60 8.25 5.03
CA THR A 66 9.76 8.56 6.46
C THR A 66 11.10 8.11 7.04
N GLY A 67 11.95 7.52 6.22
CA GLY A 67 13.29 7.11 6.62
C GLY A 67 14.09 6.55 5.47
N GLU A 68 15.40 6.48 5.70
CA GLU A 68 16.36 5.96 4.74
C GLU A 68 17.44 5.17 5.47
N SER A 69 17.91 4.09 4.88
CA SER A 69 19.04 3.30 5.36
C SER A 69 19.85 2.76 4.20
N ARG A 70 21.08 2.41 4.47
CA ARG A 70 21.97 1.79 3.49
C ARG A 70 21.62 0.32 3.29
N PHE A 71 22.00 -0.22 2.14
CA PHE A 71 21.73 -1.64 1.82
C PHE A 71 22.37 -2.62 2.80
N ASP A 72 23.54 -2.31 3.32
CA ASP A 72 24.22 -3.14 4.33
C ASP A 72 23.48 -3.20 5.67
N GLU A 73 22.64 -2.22 5.98
CA GLU A 73 21.77 -2.18 7.16
C GLU A 73 20.44 -2.92 6.98
N LEU A 74 20.13 -3.38 5.76
CA LEU A 74 18.82 -3.96 5.41
C LEU A 74 18.36 -5.09 6.36
N PRO A 75 19.21 -6.04 6.79
CA PRO A 75 18.78 -7.11 7.70
C PRO A 75 18.27 -6.57 9.05
N GLU A 76 18.91 -5.54 9.60
CA GLU A 76 18.50 -4.91 10.85
C GLU A 76 17.21 -4.10 10.66
N VAL A 77 17.13 -3.33 9.58
CA VAL A 77 15.94 -2.54 9.21
C VAL A 77 14.73 -3.45 9.09
N MET A 78 14.84 -4.58 8.38
CA MET A 78 13.75 -5.54 8.23
C MET A 78 13.31 -6.13 9.57
N ALA A 79 14.26 -6.47 10.45
CA ALA A 79 13.94 -6.98 11.78
C ALA A 79 13.19 -5.94 12.63
N ARG A 80 13.60 -4.67 12.58
CA ARG A 80 12.96 -3.57 13.29
C ARG A 80 11.57 -3.24 12.75
N LEU A 81 11.38 -3.27 11.43
CA LEU A 81 10.07 -3.11 10.80
C LEU A 81 9.12 -4.23 11.22
N ALA A 82 9.58 -5.48 11.18
CA ALA A 82 8.78 -6.64 11.59
C ALA A 82 8.40 -6.61 13.08
N ALA A 83 9.29 -6.09 13.93
CA ALA A 83 9.03 -5.92 15.36
C ALA A 83 8.17 -4.68 15.70
N GLY A 84 7.84 -3.84 14.72
CA GLY A 84 7.14 -2.57 14.94
C GLY A 84 7.95 -1.53 15.70
N SER A 85 9.26 -1.71 15.85
CA SER A 85 10.17 -0.79 16.55
C SER A 85 10.75 0.31 15.65
N LEU A 86 10.50 0.24 14.35
CA LEU A 86 10.81 1.28 13.38
C LEU A 86 9.50 1.78 12.77
N PRO A 87 8.92 2.88 13.25
CA PRO A 87 7.73 3.45 12.66
C PRO A 87 8.07 4.03 11.27
N ALA A 88 7.44 3.50 10.23
CA ALA A 88 7.67 3.95 8.87
C ALA A 88 6.38 3.84 8.04
N LEU A 89 6.15 4.82 7.15
CA LEU A 89 5.19 4.70 6.05
C LEU A 89 5.88 4.10 4.82
N CYS A 90 6.99 4.70 4.42
CA CYS A 90 7.88 4.17 3.40
C CYS A 90 9.33 4.37 3.87
N HIS A 91 10.09 3.29 3.97
CA HIS A 91 11.51 3.33 4.31
C HIS A 91 12.33 2.98 3.07
N THR A 92 13.18 3.87 2.65
CA THR A 92 13.99 3.72 1.43
C THR A 92 15.31 3.04 1.77
N ILE A 93 15.78 2.19 0.88
CA ILE A 93 17.10 1.58 0.96
C ILE A 93 17.95 2.16 -0.16
N THR A 94 19.07 2.77 0.22
CA THR A 94 20.04 3.32 -0.74
C THR A 94 21.15 2.33 -1.00
N TYR A 95 21.52 2.26 -2.27
CA TYR A 95 22.68 1.50 -2.72
C TYR A 95 23.81 2.50 -2.90
N GLY A 96 24.89 2.35 -2.12
CA GLY A 96 26.08 3.17 -2.28
C GLY A 96 26.68 2.97 -3.68
N GLU A 97 27.12 4.05 -4.29
CA GLU A 97 28.04 3.93 -5.42
C GLU A 97 29.32 3.27 -4.90
N GLY A 98 29.66 2.10 -5.46
CA GLY A 98 30.88 1.38 -5.18
C GLY A 98 32.11 2.08 -5.77
#